data_5d158a70e46a0772d9040096c77f29a1
#
_entry.id   5d158a70e46a0772d9040096c77f29a1
#
_cell.length_a   1.000
_cell.length_b   1.000
_cell.length_c   1.000
_cell.angle_alpha   90.00
_cell.angle_beta   90.00
_cell.angle_gamma   90.00
#
_symmetry.space_group_name_H-M   'P 1'
#
loop_
_entity.id
_entity.type
_entity.pdbx_description
1 polymer ?
#
loop_
_entity_poly.entity_id
_entity_poly.type
_entity_poly.pdbx_seq_one_letter_code
_entity_poly.pdbx_strand_id
1 'polypeptide(L)'
;NLYAFGQEITEKRNYGKLNSYIEVQGQTTSVLAGAFAAILLTGTNNKNLEIAGFNFTLPFDVEPWKIYDIFLLDAFTYIIVIAIFSIIKYTKIKNENIHLGSLIGRLKIGFNYLKQNPVIFLFGITSYMLFAFTLVELHVILPSYVHDFLQASGNVYASAEVYYSIGAIFSGILIMRLLSKFHTYYSVTFLMIVVAIAFYAMTFYKSLLIFFVGSLILGITNAGVRILRTTYLFNHIPNNLIGRATSVFSSLNILVRISLISIFALPFFNIEDNIRWGYMVGVIMMIISAIILIVLKKKEG
;
A
#
# COMPACT_ATOMS: atom_id res chain seq x y z
N ASN A 1 -14.10 6.69 10.00
CA ASN A 1 -12.69 6.28 10.00
C ASN A 1 -12.61 4.75 10.09
N LEU A 2 -12.25 4.09 8.99
CA LEU A 2 -12.22 2.63 8.85
C LEU A 2 -11.38 1.95 9.95
N TYR A 3 -10.23 2.52 10.31
CA TYR A 3 -9.35 1.97 11.34
C TYR A 3 -9.98 1.99 12.73
N ALA A 4 -10.61 3.08 13.12
CA ALA A 4 -11.29 3.17 14.41
C ALA A 4 -12.48 2.21 14.48
N PHE A 5 -13.25 2.11 13.40
CA PHE A 5 -14.37 1.16 13.28
C PHE A 5 -13.87 -0.29 13.34
N GLY A 6 -12.83 -0.63 12.57
CA GLY A 6 -12.26 -1.98 12.57
C GLY A 6 -11.71 -2.39 13.95
N GLN A 7 -11.05 -1.46 14.66
CA GLN A 7 -10.57 -1.69 16.02
C GLN A 7 -11.71 -1.88 17.03
N GLU A 8 -12.82 -1.15 16.84
CA GLU A 8 -13.99 -1.17 17.73
C GLU A 8 -14.79 -2.48 17.64
N ILE A 9 -15.00 -2.99 16.41
CA ILE A 9 -15.83 -4.18 16.17
C ILE A 9 -15.08 -5.51 16.32
N THR A 10 -13.76 -5.48 16.53
CA THR A 10 -12.92 -6.66 16.50
C THR A 10 -12.21 -6.86 17.84
N GLU A 11 -12.16 -8.10 18.33
CA GLU A 11 -11.36 -8.45 19.51
C GLU A 11 -9.86 -8.30 19.23
N LYS A 12 -9.09 -7.85 20.23
CA LYS A 12 -7.64 -7.62 20.11
C LYS A 12 -6.87 -8.80 19.51
N ARG A 13 -7.23 -10.04 19.91
CA ARG A 13 -6.60 -11.27 19.37
C ARG A 13 -6.77 -11.45 17.86
N ASN A 14 -7.77 -10.78 17.26
CA ASN A 14 -8.12 -10.91 15.85
C ASN A 14 -7.68 -9.72 14.99
N TYR A 15 -7.01 -8.69 15.54
CA TYR A 15 -6.58 -7.53 14.77
C TYR A 15 -5.69 -7.88 13.57
N GLY A 16 -4.77 -8.84 13.73
CA GLY A 16 -3.95 -9.32 12.63
C GLY A 16 -4.76 -9.97 11.52
N LYS A 17 -5.74 -10.82 11.86
CA LYS A 17 -6.64 -11.45 10.89
C LYS A 17 -7.50 -10.42 10.15
N LEU A 18 -8.07 -9.45 10.88
CA LEU A 18 -8.85 -8.37 10.29
C LEU A 18 -8.01 -7.61 9.25
N ASN A 19 -6.81 -7.17 9.63
CA ASN A 19 -5.94 -6.41 8.74
C ASN A 19 -5.50 -7.23 7.52
N SER A 20 -5.29 -8.54 7.69
CA SER A 20 -5.02 -9.47 6.58
C SER A 20 -6.21 -9.57 5.63
N TYR A 21 -7.43 -9.71 6.13
CA TYR A 21 -8.63 -9.77 5.29
C TYR A 21 -8.87 -8.45 4.54
N ILE A 22 -8.68 -7.31 5.20
CA ILE A 22 -8.79 -5.99 4.56
C ILE A 22 -7.76 -5.88 3.41
N GLU A 23 -6.53 -6.35 3.63
CA GLU A 23 -5.50 -6.33 2.60
C GLU A 23 -5.84 -7.23 1.41
N VAL A 24 -6.19 -8.50 1.66
CA VAL A 24 -6.58 -9.46 0.60
C VAL A 24 -7.78 -8.93 -0.18
N GLN A 25 -8.82 -8.47 0.52
CA GLN A 25 -10.02 -7.91 -0.12
C GLN A 25 -9.66 -6.69 -0.97
N GLY A 26 -8.86 -5.76 -0.44
CA GLY A 26 -8.45 -4.57 -1.16
C GLY A 26 -7.67 -4.90 -2.45
N GLN A 27 -6.68 -5.79 -2.37
CA GLN A 27 -5.88 -6.19 -3.54
C GLN A 27 -6.70 -6.97 -4.56
N THR A 28 -7.52 -7.92 -4.10
CA THR A 28 -8.41 -8.68 -5.01
C THR A 28 -9.39 -7.76 -5.73
N THR A 29 -10.00 -6.82 -5.01
CA THR A 29 -10.91 -5.85 -5.61
C THR A 29 -10.18 -4.95 -6.62
N SER A 30 -8.96 -4.49 -6.32
CA SER A 30 -8.17 -3.66 -7.24
C SER A 30 -7.85 -4.40 -8.54
N VAL A 31 -7.41 -5.66 -8.46
CA VAL A 31 -7.12 -6.49 -9.64
C VAL A 31 -8.38 -6.71 -10.48
N LEU A 32 -9.48 -7.10 -9.82
CA LEU A 32 -10.75 -7.34 -10.52
C LEU A 32 -11.30 -6.07 -11.16
N ALA A 33 -11.26 -4.94 -10.46
CA ALA A 33 -11.69 -3.64 -10.99
C ALA A 33 -10.82 -3.20 -12.17
N GLY A 34 -9.49 -3.36 -12.08
CA GLY A 34 -8.57 -3.06 -13.17
C GLY A 34 -8.81 -3.94 -14.41
N ALA A 35 -8.99 -5.25 -14.22
CA ALA A 35 -9.32 -6.17 -15.30
C ALA A 35 -10.68 -5.82 -15.93
N PHE A 36 -11.68 -5.51 -15.12
CA PHE A 36 -13.01 -5.12 -15.61
C PHE A 36 -12.96 -3.81 -16.40
N ALA A 37 -12.24 -2.81 -15.87
CA ALA A 37 -12.05 -1.54 -16.58
C ALA A 37 -11.32 -1.74 -17.92
N ALA A 38 -10.30 -2.59 -17.97
CA ALA A 38 -9.60 -2.92 -19.20
C ALA A 38 -10.55 -3.56 -20.25
N ILE A 39 -11.40 -4.51 -19.83
CA ILE A 39 -12.41 -5.14 -20.72
C ILE A 39 -13.35 -4.08 -21.27
N LEU A 40 -13.85 -3.18 -20.43
CA LEU A 40 -14.77 -2.14 -20.87
C LEU A 40 -14.11 -1.16 -21.84
N LEU A 41 -12.84 -0.78 -21.60
CA LEU A 41 -12.12 0.19 -22.44
C LEU A 41 -11.66 -0.36 -23.78
N THR A 42 -11.16 -1.59 -23.80
CA THR A 42 -10.58 -2.18 -25.01
C THR A 42 -11.54 -3.08 -25.77
N GLY A 43 -12.60 -3.53 -25.11
CA GLY A 43 -13.47 -4.58 -25.64
C GLY A 43 -12.75 -5.93 -25.73
N THR A 44 -13.38 -6.86 -26.46
CA THR A 44 -12.81 -8.17 -26.76
C THR A 44 -12.65 -8.33 -28.26
N ASN A 45 -11.59 -9.01 -28.68
CA ASN A 45 -11.39 -9.36 -30.09
C ASN A 45 -11.69 -10.85 -30.29
N ASN A 46 -12.82 -11.17 -30.95
CA ASN A 46 -13.29 -12.54 -31.11
C ASN A 46 -13.32 -13.32 -29.79
N LYS A 47 -13.92 -12.72 -28.73
CA LYS A 47 -13.99 -13.27 -27.38
C LYS A 47 -12.63 -13.43 -26.65
N ASN A 48 -11.54 -13.05 -27.29
CA ASN A 48 -10.22 -13.12 -26.70
C ASN A 48 -9.86 -11.81 -26.00
N LEU A 49 -9.32 -11.93 -24.82
CA LEU A 49 -8.87 -10.84 -23.98
C LEU A 49 -7.44 -11.14 -23.51
N GLU A 50 -6.52 -10.24 -23.77
CA GLU A 50 -5.17 -10.32 -23.25
C GLU A 50 -5.00 -9.37 -22.06
N ILE A 51 -4.75 -9.94 -20.88
CA ILE A 51 -4.44 -9.17 -19.66
C ILE A 51 -3.12 -9.66 -19.10
N ALA A 52 -2.16 -8.76 -18.94
CA ALA A 52 -0.85 -9.04 -18.34
C ALA A 52 -0.09 -10.22 -18.96
N GLY A 53 -0.23 -10.42 -20.28
CA GLY A 53 0.39 -11.53 -21.01
C GLY A 53 -0.36 -12.86 -20.92
N PHE A 54 -1.53 -12.89 -20.27
CA PHE A 54 -2.42 -14.05 -20.23
C PHE A 54 -3.59 -13.87 -21.19
N ASN A 55 -3.86 -14.88 -22.00
CA ASN A 55 -5.01 -14.90 -22.90
C ASN A 55 -6.20 -15.59 -22.24
N PHE A 56 -7.30 -14.88 -22.16
CA PHE A 56 -8.57 -15.36 -21.62
C PHE A 56 -9.61 -15.38 -22.75
N THR A 57 -10.40 -16.44 -22.82
CA THR A 57 -11.54 -16.52 -23.76
C THR A 57 -12.83 -16.29 -22.98
N LEU A 58 -13.55 -15.22 -23.29
CA LEU A 58 -14.85 -14.92 -22.69
C LEU A 58 -15.97 -15.64 -23.43
N PRO A 59 -17.11 -15.95 -22.78
CA PRO A 59 -18.26 -16.59 -23.43
C PRO A 59 -19.03 -15.63 -24.40
N PHE A 60 -18.75 -14.33 -24.33
CA PHE A 60 -19.42 -13.28 -25.11
C PHE A 60 -18.41 -12.21 -25.54
N ASP A 61 -18.74 -11.48 -26.60
CA ASP A 61 -18.00 -10.33 -27.06
C ASP A 61 -18.45 -9.08 -26.29
N VAL A 62 -17.49 -8.20 -25.97
CA VAL A 62 -17.72 -6.90 -25.34
C VAL A 62 -17.25 -5.82 -26.32
N GLU A 63 -18.16 -4.94 -26.72
CA GLU A 63 -17.77 -3.74 -27.48
C GLU A 63 -17.08 -2.72 -26.56
N PRO A 64 -16.07 -2.00 -27.06
CA PRO A 64 -15.38 -0.96 -26.27
C PRO A 64 -16.37 0.14 -25.82
N TRP A 65 -16.37 0.43 -24.53
CA TRP A 65 -17.16 1.52 -23.96
C TRP A 65 -16.42 2.84 -24.08
N LYS A 66 -17.18 3.92 -24.19
CA LYS A 66 -16.60 5.27 -24.09
C LYS A 66 -16.32 5.59 -22.62
N ILE A 67 -15.30 6.40 -22.38
CA ILE A 67 -14.87 6.76 -21.02
C ILE A 67 -16.02 7.33 -20.17
N TYR A 68 -16.94 8.11 -20.76
CA TYR A 68 -18.06 8.67 -20.03
C TYR A 68 -19.07 7.61 -19.58
N ASP A 69 -19.26 6.52 -20.33
CA ASP A 69 -20.13 5.42 -19.92
C ASP A 69 -19.56 4.68 -18.72
N ILE A 70 -18.23 4.54 -18.67
CA ILE A 70 -17.52 3.95 -17.52
C ILE A 70 -17.67 4.84 -16.28
N PHE A 71 -17.54 6.16 -16.42
CA PHE A 71 -17.79 7.09 -15.29
C PHE A 71 -19.26 7.08 -14.83
N LEU A 72 -20.22 6.92 -15.75
CA LEU A 72 -21.63 6.77 -15.36
C LEU A 72 -21.87 5.47 -14.58
N LEU A 73 -21.23 4.37 -15.01
CA LEU A 73 -21.28 3.11 -14.26
C LEU A 73 -20.69 3.26 -12.88
N ASP A 74 -19.53 3.90 -12.76
CA ASP A 74 -18.89 4.17 -11.46
C ASP A 74 -19.79 5.02 -10.56
N ALA A 75 -20.34 6.11 -11.08
CA ALA A 75 -21.29 6.95 -10.35
C ALA A 75 -22.53 6.16 -9.85
N PHE A 76 -23.06 5.26 -10.67
CA PHE A 76 -24.17 4.40 -10.30
C PHE A 76 -23.80 3.44 -9.15
N THR A 77 -22.59 2.89 -9.16
CA THR A 77 -22.10 2.03 -8.05
C THR A 77 -22.05 2.78 -6.72
N TYR A 78 -21.66 4.08 -6.72
CA TYR A 78 -21.71 4.90 -5.50
C TYR A 78 -23.12 5.09 -4.94
N ILE A 79 -24.14 5.22 -5.82
CA ILE A 79 -25.54 5.29 -5.37
C ILE A 79 -25.94 4.00 -4.65
N ILE A 80 -25.56 2.85 -5.20
CA ILE A 80 -25.80 1.54 -4.56
C ILE A 80 -25.09 1.46 -3.20
N VAL A 81 -23.85 1.90 -3.11
CA VAL A 81 -23.07 1.90 -1.86
C VAL A 81 -23.74 2.80 -0.82
N ILE A 82 -24.20 4.00 -1.19
CA ILE A 82 -24.93 4.90 -0.29
C ILE A 82 -26.23 4.22 0.22
N ALA A 83 -26.98 3.56 -0.66
CA ALA A 83 -28.18 2.83 -0.28
C ALA A 83 -27.86 1.70 0.72
N ILE A 84 -26.80 0.90 0.48
CA ILE A 84 -26.36 -0.15 1.38
C ILE A 84 -25.99 0.43 2.75
N PHE A 85 -25.17 1.50 2.79
CA PHE A 85 -24.77 2.13 4.05
C PHE A 85 -25.98 2.72 4.82
N SER A 86 -27.02 3.16 4.14
CA SER A 86 -28.25 3.68 4.77
C SER A 86 -29.05 2.59 5.49
N ILE A 87 -28.89 1.32 5.09
CA ILE A 87 -29.61 0.18 5.68
C ILE A 87 -28.82 -0.42 6.86
N ILE A 88 -27.51 -0.22 6.92
CA ILE A 88 -26.66 -0.79 7.97
C ILE A 88 -27.00 -0.13 9.32
N LYS A 89 -27.57 -0.93 10.24
CA LYS A 89 -27.80 -0.51 11.61
C LYS A 89 -26.49 -0.60 12.40
N TYR A 90 -25.93 0.53 12.76
CA TYR A 90 -24.75 0.63 13.60
C TYR A 90 -25.08 1.32 14.92
N THR A 91 -24.88 0.61 16.03
CA THR A 91 -25.05 1.16 17.37
C THR A 91 -23.71 1.75 17.82
N LYS A 92 -23.62 3.08 17.82
CA LYS A 92 -22.42 3.78 18.33
C LYS A 92 -22.17 3.38 19.78
N ILE A 93 -20.95 2.93 20.08
CA ILE A 93 -20.47 2.87 21.46
C ILE A 93 -20.41 4.32 21.96
N LYS A 94 -21.11 4.60 23.06
CA LYS A 94 -21.11 5.92 23.68
C LYS A 94 -19.68 6.26 24.13
N ASN A 95 -18.93 6.92 23.29
CA ASN A 95 -17.70 7.58 23.70
C ASN A 95 -18.08 8.93 24.30
N GLU A 96 -18.05 9.01 25.63
CA GLU A 96 -18.21 10.25 26.35
C GLU A 96 -17.15 11.24 25.89
N ASN A 97 -17.58 12.47 25.54
CA ASN A 97 -16.74 13.63 25.23
C ASN A 97 -15.85 13.56 23.96
N ILE A 98 -16.45 13.30 22.80
CA ILE A 98 -15.78 13.68 21.54
C ILE A 98 -15.97 15.20 21.39
N HIS A 99 -15.04 16.00 21.88
CA HIS A 99 -14.95 17.40 21.46
C HIS A 99 -14.67 17.43 19.96
N LEU A 100 -15.70 17.81 19.19
CA LEU A 100 -15.63 18.08 17.75
C LEU A 100 -14.90 19.43 17.53
N GLY A 101 -13.63 19.51 17.96
CA GLY A 101 -12.78 20.65 17.69
C GLY A 101 -12.43 20.76 16.19
N SER A 102 -11.78 21.84 15.80
CA SER A 102 -11.29 22.06 14.43
C SER A 102 -10.41 20.90 13.95
N LEU A 103 -10.28 20.70 12.63
CA LEU A 103 -9.40 19.69 12.04
C LEU A 103 -7.97 19.79 12.58
N ILE A 104 -7.45 21.02 12.69
CA ILE A 104 -6.12 21.31 13.24
C ILE A 104 -6.05 20.90 14.72
N GLY A 105 -7.10 21.15 15.50
CA GLY A 105 -7.17 20.73 16.90
C GLY A 105 -7.10 19.21 17.04
N ARG A 106 -7.77 18.45 16.16
CA ARG A 106 -7.71 16.97 16.17
C ARG A 106 -6.33 16.45 15.80
N LEU A 107 -5.67 17.04 14.82
CA LEU A 107 -4.28 16.70 14.45
C LEU A 107 -3.32 17.01 15.60
N LYS A 108 -3.49 18.16 16.28
CA LYS A 108 -2.67 18.53 17.44
C LYS A 108 -2.80 17.53 18.59
N ILE A 109 -4.02 17.04 18.87
CA ILE A 109 -4.24 16.00 19.88
C ILE A 109 -3.52 14.70 19.50
N GLY A 110 -3.65 14.25 18.25
CA GLY A 110 -2.94 13.06 17.75
C GLY A 110 -1.42 13.22 17.82
N PHE A 111 -0.90 14.38 17.42
CA PHE A 111 0.52 14.69 17.49
C PHE A 111 1.06 14.73 18.92
N ASN A 112 0.34 15.36 19.84
CA ASN A 112 0.73 15.43 21.26
C ASN A 112 0.78 14.02 21.89
N TYR A 113 -0.21 13.18 21.58
CA TYR A 113 -0.21 11.78 22.02
C TYR A 113 1.03 11.03 21.51
N LEU A 114 1.32 11.15 20.21
CA LEU A 114 2.48 10.48 19.60
C LEU A 114 3.81 11.03 20.17
N LYS A 115 3.89 12.33 20.42
CA LYS A 115 5.07 12.96 21.07
C LYS A 115 5.32 12.41 22.49
N GLN A 116 4.25 12.11 23.24
CA GLN A 116 4.34 11.48 24.57
C GLN A 116 4.66 9.99 24.48
N ASN A 117 4.46 9.36 23.33
CA ASN A 117 4.74 7.94 23.07
C ASN A 117 5.76 7.78 21.93
N PRO A 118 7.04 8.16 22.14
CA PRO A 118 8.03 8.26 21.08
C PRO A 118 8.34 6.92 20.39
N VAL A 119 8.21 5.80 21.08
CA VAL A 119 8.41 4.46 20.52
C VAL A 119 7.33 4.16 19.47
N ILE A 120 6.06 4.39 19.81
CA ILE A 120 4.93 4.22 18.86
C ILE A 120 5.09 5.17 17.68
N PHE A 121 5.51 6.40 17.94
CA PHE A 121 5.70 7.42 16.91
C PHE A 121 6.81 7.03 15.93
N LEU A 122 7.98 6.65 16.42
CA LEU A 122 9.11 6.24 15.58
C LEU A 122 8.82 4.94 14.82
N PHE A 123 8.23 3.95 15.50
CA PHE A 123 7.79 2.71 14.82
C PHE A 123 6.80 3.02 13.68
N GLY A 124 5.81 3.88 13.95
CA GLY A 124 4.83 4.29 12.97
C GLY A 124 5.50 4.95 11.76
N ILE A 125 6.27 6.03 11.95
CA ILE A 125 6.94 6.74 10.84
C ILE A 125 7.81 5.77 10.04
N THR A 126 8.68 5.02 10.73
CA THR A 126 9.66 4.15 10.07
C THR A 126 8.97 3.06 9.24
N SER A 127 7.91 2.45 9.78
CA SER A 127 7.15 1.42 9.06
C SER A 127 6.29 1.99 7.91
N TYR A 128 6.01 3.30 7.88
CA TYR A 128 5.34 3.96 6.77
C TYR A 128 6.28 4.28 5.59
N MET A 129 7.60 4.22 5.76
CA MET A 129 8.55 4.59 4.70
C MET A 129 8.41 3.70 3.46
N LEU A 130 8.23 2.39 3.64
CA LEU A 130 8.01 1.48 2.50
C LEU A 130 6.75 1.86 1.72
N PHE A 131 5.65 2.14 2.41
CA PHE A 131 4.40 2.56 1.75
C PHE A 131 4.54 3.90 1.02
N ALA A 132 5.26 4.87 1.62
CA ALA A 132 5.54 6.16 0.98
C ALA A 132 6.33 5.97 -0.31
N PHE A 133 7.40 5.15 -0.26
CA PHE A 133 8.23 4.85 -1.42
C PHE A 133 7.45 4.11 -2.50
N THR A 134 6.69 3.07 -2.15
CA THR A 134 5.89 2.29 -3.12
C THR A 134 4.90 3.16 -3.90
N LEU A 135 4.24 4.14 -3.25
CA LEU A 135 3.33 5.04 -3.97
C LEU A 135 4.06 5.99 -4.94
N VAL A 136 5.26 6.44 -4.58
CA VAL A 136 6.08 7.26 -5.49
C VAL A 136 6.70 6.38 -6.58
N GLU A 137 7.14 5.20 -6.24
CA GLU A 137 7.66 4.21 -7.20
C GLU A 137 6.62 3.93 -8.28
N LEU A 138 5.41 3.57 -7.91
CA LEU A 138 4.33 3.23 -8.84
C LEU A 138 4.00 4.35 -9.85
N HIS A 139 4.00 5.62 -9.39
CA HIS A 139 3.52 6.72 -10.22
C HIS A 139 4.63 7.57 -10.86
N VAL A 140 5.85 7.49 -10.34
CA VAL A 140 6.96 8.33 -10.80
C VAL A 140 8.11 7.51 -11.37
N ILE A 141 8.61 6.52 -10.62
CA ILE A 141 9.78 5.75 -11.04
C ILE A 141 9.40 4.70 -12.08
N LEU A 142 8.36 3.92 -11.81
CA LEU A 142 8.00 2.73 -12.58
C LEU A 142 7.73 3.01 -14.06
N PRO A 143 6.96 4.05 -14.46
CA PRO A 143 6.74 4.35 -15.88
C PRO A 143 8.05 4.60 -16.64
N SER A 144 8.91 5.47 -16.10
CA SER A 144 10.20 5.81 -16.72
C SER A 144 11.19 4.65 -16.62
N TYR A 145 11.18 3.87 -15.56
CA TYR A 145 12.03 2.69 -15.43
C TYR A 145 11.73 1.62 -16.49
N VAL A 146 10.44 1.38 -16.75
CA VAL A 146 10.02 0.44 -17.80
C VAL A 146 10.36 0.97 -19.18
N HIS A 147 10.08 2.25 -19.46
CA HIS A 147 10.31 2.86 -20.76
C HIS A 147 11.79 3.10 -21.03
N ASP A 148 12.49 3.80 -20.14
CA ASP A 148 13.84 4.31 -20.41
C ASP A 148 14.91 3.26 -20.08
N PHE A 149 14.83 2.60 -18.91
CA PHE A 149 15.84 1.62 -18.50
C PHE A 149 15.60 0.23 -19.07
N LEU A 150 14.39 -0.34 -18.91
CA LEU A 150 14.09 -1.68 -19.43
C LEU A 150 13.88 -1.69 -20.96
N GLN A 151 13.54 -0.54 -21.55
CA GLN A 151 13.18 -0.39 -22.97
C GLN A 151 12.03 -1.32 -23.35
N ALA A 152 11.03 -1.39 -22.48
CA ALA A 152 9.88 -2.28 -22.59
C ALA A 152 8.57 -1.50 -22.84
N SER A 153 7.55 -2.22 -23.28
CA SER A 153 6.23 -1.65 -23.60
C SER A 153 5.36 -1.42 -22.35
N GLY A 154 4.27 -0.67 -22.50
CA GLY A 154 3.29 -0.43 -21.45
C GLY A 154 2.66 -1.70 -20.88
N ASN A 155 2.62 -2.81 -21.63
CA ASN A 155 2.16 -4.11 -21.14
C ASN A 155 3.05 -4.64 -19.99
N VAL A 156 4.35 -4.36 -20.03
CA VAL A 156 5.28 -4.73 -18.96
C VAL A 156 4.97 -3.94 -17.67
N TYR A 157 4.65 -2.66 -17.81
CA TYR A 157 4.18 -1.84 -16.69
C TYR A 157 2.90 -2.42 -16.06
N ALA A 158 1.88 -2.70 -16.87
CA ALA A 158 0.63 -3.28 -16.38
C ALA A 158 0.85 -4.66 -15.72
N SER A 159 1.76 -5.47 -16.28
CA SER A 159 2.12 -6.77 -15.70
C SER A 159 2.76 -6.63 -14.31
N ALA A 160 3.58 -5.60 -14.08
CA ALA A 160 4.19 -5.36 -12.77
C ALA A 160 3.15 -5.17 -11.67
N GLU A 161 2.05 -4.45 -11.94
CA GLU A 161 0.95 -4.28 -10.99
C GLU A 161 0.25 -5.61 -10.66
N VAL A 162 0.13 -6.51 -11.63
CA VAL A 162 -0.41 -7.86 -11.40
C VAL A 162 0.50 -8.66 -10.48
N TYR A 163 1.81 -8.69 -10.74
CA TYR A 163 2.79 -9.38 -9.88
C TYR A 163 2.82 -8.78 -8.46
N TYR A 164 2.78 -7.46 -8.35
CA TYR A 164 2.64 -6.78 -7.05
C TYR A 164 1.38 -7.23 -6.30
N SER A 165 0.23 -7.24 -6.98
CA SER A 165 -1.05 -7.60 -6.36
C SER A 165 -1.08 -9.08 -5.93
N ILE A 166 -0.53 -9.97 -6.74
CA ILE A 166 -0.35 -11.39 -6.38
C ILE A 166 0.50 -11.49 -5.10
N GLY A 167 1.63 -10.81 -5.05
CA GLY A 167 2.49 -10.76 -3.86
C GLY A 167 1.76 -10.24 -2.63
N ALA A 168 0.96 -9.19 -2.78
CA ALA A 168 0.20 -8.60 -1.68
C ALA A 168 -0.92 -9.53 -1.16
N ILE A 169 -1.60 -10.27 -2.04
CA ILE A 169 -2.58 -11.29 -1.67
C ILE A 169 -1.90 -12.42 -0.90
N PHE A 170 -0.77 -12.95 -1.39
CA PHE A 170 0.01 -13.96 -0.67
C PHE A 170 0.43 -13.48 0.71
N SER A 171 0.88 -12.25 0.83
CA SER A 171 1.21 -11.64 2.11
C SER A 171 0.01 -11.60 3.04
N GLY A 172 -1.15 -11.15 2.57
CA GLY A 172 -2.38 -11.11 3.36
C GLY A 172 -2.79 -12.47 3.93
N ILE A 173 -2.57 -13.55 3.18
CA ILE A 173 -2.89 -14.91 3.61
C ILE A 173 -1.84 -15.47 4.59
N LEU A 174 -0.56 -15.24 4.34
CA LEU A 174 0.53 -15.97 4.98
C LEU A 174 1.24 -15.20 6.08
N ILE A 175 1.31 -13.83 5.99
CA ILE A 175 2.18 -13.03 6.85
C ILE A 175 1.91 -13.25 8.34
N MET A 176 0.65 -13.30 8.74
CA MET A 176 0.28 -13.51 10.13
C MET A 176 0.61 -14.93 10.62
N ARG A 177 0.58 -15.94 9.74
CA ARG A 177 0.95 -17.30 10.09
C ARG A 177 2.46 -17.46 10.24
N LEU A 178 3.22 -16.82 9.35
CA LEU A 178 4.68 -16.94 9.29
C LEU A 178 5.37 -16.08 10.35
N LEU A 179 4.93 -14.83 10.51
CA LEU A 179 5.63 -13.83 11.32
C LEU A 179 4.96 -13.54 12.68
N SER A 180 3.78 -14.12 12.98
CA SER A 180 3.10 -13.92 14.27
C SER A 180 3.89 -14.45 15.48
N LYS A 181 4.80 -15.38 15.28
CA LYS A 181 5.67 -15.96 16.32
C LYS A 181 6.87 -15.08 16.65
N PHE A 182 7.20 -14.11 15.77
CA PHE A 182 8.32 -13.22 15.95
C PHE A 182 7.85 -11.87 16.48
N HIS A 183 8.74 -11.18 17.12
CA HIS A 183 8.46 -9.81 17.56
C HIS A 183 8.24 -8.89 16.35
N THR A 184 7.23 -8.03 16.40
CA THR A 184 6.80 -7.20 15.25
C THR A 184 7.94 -6.37 14.66
N TYR A 185 8.84 -5.84 15.47
CA TYR A 185 10.01 -5.07 15.00
C TYR A 185 10.92 -5.91 14.10
N TYR A 186 11.24 -7.13 14.50
CA TYR A 186 12.08 -8.04 13.69
C TYR A 186 11.38 -8.44 12.39
N SER A 187 10.07 -8.69 12.45
CA SER A 187 9.28 -9.05 11.27
C SER A 187 9.26 -7.93 10.25
N VAL A 188 9.02 -6.69 10.69
CA VAL A 188 9.03 -5.51 9.78
C VAL A 188 10.45 -5.25 9.25
N THR A 189 11.47 -5.35 10.10
CA THR A 189 12.87 -5.21 9.68
C THR A 189 13.25 -6.23 8.63
N PHE A 190 12.87 -7.50 8.82
CA PHE A 190 13.12 -8.56 7.84
C PHE A 190 12.50 -8.24 6.48
N LEU A 191 11.24 -7.82 6.45
CA LEU A 191 10.56 -7.44 5.21
C LEU A 191 11.22 -6.24 4.53
N MET A 192 11.70 -5.25 5.31
CA MET A 192 12.43 -4.10 4.76
C MET A 192 13.77 -4.49 4.14
N ILE A 193 14.50 -5.44 4.74
CA ILE A 193 15.74 -5.96 4.18
C ILE A 193 15.47 -6.73 2.89
N VAL A 194 14.42 -7.57 2.87
CA VAL A 194 14.05 -8.35 1.68
C VAL A 194 13.73 -7.42 0.50
N VAL A 195 12.94 -6.36 0.71
CA VAL A 195 12.64 -5.42 -0.38
C VAL A 195 13.86 -4.57 -0.76
N ALA A 196 14.75 -4.23 0.17
CA ALA A 196 15.98 -3.52 -0.14
C ALA A 196 16.89 -4.35 -1.08
N ILE A 197 16.96 -5.66 -0.88
CA ILE A 197 17.70 -6.58 -1.78
C ILE A 197 17.04 -6.59 -3.17
N ALA A 198 15.70 -6.62 -3.25
CA ALA A 198 15.00 -6.57 -4.52
C ALA A 198 15.26 -5.23 -5.26
N PHE A 199 15.17 -4.10 -4.57
CA PHE A 199 15.47 -2.79 -5.14
C PHE A 199 16.93 -2.68 -5.59
N TYR A 200 17.87 -3.23 -4.83
CA TYR A 200 19.26 -3.30 -5.22
C TYR A 200 19.43 -4.09 -6.53
N ALA A 201 18.81 -5.25 -6.64
CA ALA A 201 18.85 -6.03 -7.87
C ALA A 201 18.24 -5.26 -9.06
N MET A 202 17.09 -4.59 -8.88
CA MET A 202 16.46 -3.77 -9.91
C MET A 202 17.33 -2.57 -10.34
N THR A 203 18.17 -2.03 -9.44
CA THR A 203 19.08 -0.93 -9.79
C THR A 203 20.17 -1.38 -10.78
N PHE A 204 20.70 -2.61 -10.60
CA PHE A 204 21.91 -3.02 -11.34
C PHE A 204 21.65 -3.97 -12.51
N TYR A 205 20.51 -4.66 -12.53
CA TYR A 205 20.24 -5.67 -13.54
C TYR A 205 19.09 -5.25 -14.47
N LYS A 206 19.40 -5.05 -15.76
CA LYS A 206 18.42 -4.80 -16.82
C LYS A 206 17.76 -6.13 -17.23
N SER A 207 16.80 -6.61 -16.45
CA SER A 207 16.16 -7.91 -16.68
C SER A 207 14.66 -7.86 -16.31
N LEU A 208 13.80 -8.26 -17.25
CA LEU A 208 12.36 -8.37 -17.01
C LEU A 208 12.03 -9.38 -15.90
N LEU A 209 12.80 -10.49 -15.80
CA LEU A 209 12.59 -11.47 -14.75
C LEU A 209 12.83 -10.85 -13.36
N ILE A 210 13.97 -10.14 -13.19
CA ILE A 210 14.29 -9.46 -11.92
C ILE A 210 13.25 -8.39 -11.62
N PHE A 211 12.78 -7.68 -12.60
CA PHE A 211 11.74 -6.68 -12.47
C PHE A 211 10.41 -7.27 -11.95
N PHE A 212 9.91 -8.36 -12.56
CA PHE A 212 8.67 -9.01 -12.11
C PHE A 212 8.81 -9.67 -10.75
N VAL A 213 9.95 -10.33 -10.47
CA VAL A 213 10.25 -10.87 -9.13
C VAL A 213 10.35 -9.74 -8.11
N GLY A 214 10.98 -8.62 -8.46
CA GLY A 214 11.04 -7.42 -7.64
C GLY A 214 9.67 -6.86 -7.31
N SER A 215 8.77 -6.74 -8.30
CA SER A 215 7.38 -6.29 -8.12
C SER A 215 6.60 -7.24 -7.21
N LEU A 216 6.76 -8.56 -7.36
CA LEU A 216 6.15 -9.57 -6.48
C LEU A 216 6.64 -9.40 -5.04
N ILE A 217 7.95 -9.26 -4.83
CA ILE A 217 8.56 -9.05 -3.51
C ILE A 217 8.07 -7.74 -2.90
N LEU A 218 7.97 -6.66 -3.69
CA LEU A 218 7.44 -5.38 -3.25
C LEU A 218 6.00 -5.53 -2.76
N GLY A 219 5.16 -6.28 -3.48
CA GLY A 219 3.80 -6.59 -3.07
C GLY A 219 3.75 -7.34 -1.75
N ILE A 220 4.54 -8.42 -1.60
CA ILE A 220 4.63 -9.21 -0.37
C ILE A 220 5.05 -8.32 0.81
N THR A 221 6.11 -7.55 0.64
CA THR A 221 6.72 -6.79 1.73
C THR A 221 5.88 -5.58 2.11
N ASN A 222 5.34 -4.82 1.15
CA ASN A 222 4.52 -3.65 1.44
C ASN A 222 3.20 -4.02 2.12
N ALA A 223 2.50 -5.05 1.64
CA ALA A 223 1.30 -5.57 2.28
C ALA A 223 1.61 -6.15 3.67
N GLY A 224 2.68 -6.92 3.80
CA GLY A 224 3.12 -7.49 5.07
C GLY A 224 3.46 -6.44 6.12
N VAL A 225 4.24 -5.44 5.76
CA VAL A 225 4.56 -4.31 6.66
C VAL A 225 3.28 -3.56 7.04
N ARG A 226 2.35 -3.34 6.11
CA ARG A 226 1.07 -2.66 6.38
C ARG A 226 0.23 -3.42 7.40
N ILE A 227 0.08 -4.73 7.23
CA ILE A 227 -0.66 -5.60 8.17
C ILE A 227 -0.03 -5.56 9.56
N LEU A 228 1.29 -5.77 9.65
CA LEU A 228 2.01 -5.78 10.91
C LEU A 228 1.97 -4.42 11.60
N ARG A 229 2.17 -3.34 10.88
CA ARG A 229 2.08 -1.97 11.38
C ARG A 229 0.71 -1.66 11.93
N THR A 230 -0.35 -1.90 11.15
CA THR A 230 -1.71 -1.57 11.57
C THR A 230 -2.11 -2.40 12.79
N THR A 231 -1.72 -3.67 12.83
CA THR A 231 -1.94 -4.55 13.99
C THR A 231 -1.20 -4.05 15.22
N TYR A 232 0.06 -3.61 15.07
CA TYR A 232 0.83 -3.00 16.16
C TYR A 232 0.16 -1.74 16.69
N LEU A 233 -0.23 -0.82 15.79
CA LEU A 233 -0.89 0.43 16.17
C LEU A 233 -2.24 0.17 16.87
N PHE A 234 -3.01 -0.81 16.43
CA PHE A 234 -4.26 -1.20 17.08
C PHE A 234 -4.05 -1.72 18.50
N ASN A 235 -2.94 -2.42 18.75
CA ASN A 235 -2.63 -2.95 20.09
C ASN A 235 -2.12 -1.88 21.05
N HIS A 236 -1.50 -0.78 20.54
CA HIS A 236 -0.80 0.19 21.39
C HIS A 236 -1.49 1.56 21.46
N ILE A 237 -2.40 1.88 20.54
CA ILE A 237 -3.10 3.16 20.53
C ILE A 237 -4.57 2.93 20.92
N PRO A 238 -5.08 3.68 21.92
CA PRO A 238 -6.49 3.61 22.32
C PRO A 238 -7.43 3.94 21.15
N ASN A 239 -8.62 3.30 21.12
CA ASN A 239 -9.59 3.45 20.05
C ASN A 239 -10.01 4.92 19.79
N ASN A 240 -10.19 5.72 20.84
CA ASN A 240 -10.56 7.13 20.75
C ASN A 240 -9.45 8.03 20.16
N LEU A 241 -8.21 7.54 20.07
CA LEU A 241 -7.04 8.27 19.54
C LEU A 241 -6.51 7.69 18.24
N ILE A 242 -6.81 6.43 17.89
CA ILE A 242 -6.25 5.75 16.70
C ILE A 242 -6.49 6.54 15.41
N GLY A 243 -7.69 7.08 15.22
CA GLY A 243 -8.00 7.88 14.02
C GLY A 243 -7.21 9.18 13.95
N ARG A 244 -6.95 9.83 15.10
CA ARG A 244 -6.15 11.06 15.16
C ARG A 244 -4.67 10.79 14.94
N ALA A 245 -4.15 9.73 15.55
CA ALA A 245 -2.76 9.29 15.35
C ALA A 245 -2.51 8.86 13.90
N THR A 246 -3.42 8.09 13.31
CA THR A 246 -3.34 7.68 11.89
C THR A 246 -3.36 8.88 10.95
N SER A 247 -4.15 9.92 11.26
CA SER A 247 -4.15 11.15 10.46
C SER A 247 -2.78 11.87 10.50
N VAL A 248 -2.10 11.88 11.64
CA VAL A 248 -0.74 12.42 11.75
C VAL A 248 0.24 11.61 10.90
N PHE A 249 0.21 10.28 10.99
CA PHE A 249 1.06 9.43 10.15
C PHE A 249 0.78 9.63 8.66
N SER A 250 -0.50 9.77 8.27
CA SER A 250 -0.87 10.04 6.87
C SER A 250 -0.33 11.38 6.39
N SER A 251 -0.40 12.43 7.21
CA SER A 251 0.16 13.75 6.88
C SER A 251 1.68 13.70 6.70
N LEU A 252 2.39 13.01 7.62
CA LEU A 252 3.84 12.82 7.50
C LEU A 252 4.21 11.98 6.25
N ASN A 253 3.42 10.95 5.95
CA ASN A 253 3.61 10.16 4.74
C ASN A 253 3.47 11.01 3.47
N ILE A 254 2.50 11.95 3.43
CA ILE A 254 2.35 12.87 2.31
C ILE A 254 3.59 13.77 2.17
N LEU A 255 4.13 14.29 3.27
CA LEU A 255 5.35 15.12 3.23
C LEU A 255 6.55 14.33 2.69
N VAL A 256 6.74 13.08 3.13
CA VAL A 256 7.79 12.21 2.60
C VAL A 256 7.61 11.98 1.09
N ARG A 257 6.39 11.72 0.63
CA ARG A 257 6.12 11.54 -0.80
C ARG A 257 6.41 12.79 -1.61
N ILE A 258 6.01 13.97 -1.13
CA ILE A 258 6.33 15.25 -1.79
C ILE A 258 7.84 15.40 -1.91
N SER A 259 8.59 15.13 -0.84
CA SER A 259 10.06 15.20 -0.85
C SER A 259 10.68 14.24 -1.87
N LEU A 260 10.19 12.99 -1.94
CA LEU A 260 10.65 12.00 -2.90
C LEU A 260 10.34 12.42 -4.35
N ILE A 261 9.11 12.89 -4.62
CA ILE A 261 8.73 13.38 -5.94
C ILE A 261 9.63 14.54 -6.35
N SER A 262 9.93 15.47 -5.43
CA SER A 262 10.86 16.58 -5.70
C SER A 262 12.28 16.12 -6.00
N ILE A 263 12.76 15.06 -5.31
CA ILE A 263 14.07 14.44 -5.58
C ILE A 263 14.07 13.81 -6.98
N PHE A 264 13.04 13.05 -7.35
CA PHE A 264 12.98 12.37 -8.65
C PHE A 264 12.67 13.32 -9.82
N ALA A 265 12.19 14.53 -9.54
CA ALA A 265 12.07 15.61 -10.54
C ALA A 265 13.41 16.27 -10.89
N LEU A 266 14.50 15.96 -10.18
CA LEU A 266 15.82 16.48 -10.50
C LEU A 266 16.30 16.00 -11.88
N PRO A 267 16.98 16.83 -12.67
CA PRO A 267 17.44 16.48 -14.02
C PRO A 267 18.23 15.18 -14.10
N PHE A 268 18.95 14.83 -13.05
CA PHE A 268 19.72 13.59 -12.96
C PHE A 268 18.90 12.33 -13.29
N PHE A 269 17.67 12.23 -12.75
CA PHE A 269 16.80 11.06 -12.94
C PHE A 269 16.13 11.00 -14.31
N ASN A 270 16.14 12.12 -15.08
CA ASN A 270 15.54 12.22 -16.40
C ASN A 270 16.57 12.03 -17.53
N ILE A 271 17.83 11.68 -17.21
CA ILE A 271 18.91 11.45 -18.19
C ILE A 271 19.06 9.94 -18.38
N GLU A 272 18.82 9.47 -19.62
CA GLU A 272 19.01 8.07 -20.02
C GLU A 272 18.50 7.05 -18.98
N ASP A 273 19.38 6.11 -18.58
CA ASP A 273 19.08 5.03 -17.65
C ASP A 273 19.11 5.44 -16.16
N ASN A 274 19.27 6.74 -15.84
CA ASN A 274 19.51 7.18 -14.47
C ASN A 274 18.30 7.01 -13.54
N ILE A 275 17.09 6.85 -14.09
CA ILE A 275 15.89 6.56 -13.29
C ILE A 275 16.05 5.31 -12.41
N ARG A 276 16.89 4.33 -12.80
CA ARG A 276 17.19 3.14 -12.01
C ARG A 276 17.77 3.46 -10.63
N TRP A 277 18.50 4.56 -10.48
CA TRP A 277 19.01 5.03 -9.20
C TRP A 277 17.91 5.46 -8.22
N GLY A 278 16.68 5.63 -8.71
CA GLY A 278 15.51 5.80 -7.86
C GLY A 278 15.29 4.60 -6.94
N TYR A 279 15.54 3.38 -7.41
CA TYR A 279 15.49 2.18 -6.56
C TYR A 279 16.61 2.17 -5.51
N MET A 280 17.80 2.74 -5.81
CA MET A 280 18.87 2.88 -4.82
C MET A 280 18.47 3.84 -3.68
N VAL A 281 17.73 4.91 -3.97
CA VAL A 281 17.12 5.75 -2.92
C VAL A 281 16.21 4.90 -2.03
N GLY A 282 15.40 4.01 -2.64
CA GLY A 282 14.59 3.04 -1.91
C GLY A 282 15.42 2.12 -1.01
N VAL A 283 16.55 1.58 -1.51
CA VAL A 283 17.48 0.76 -0.71
C VAL A 283 17.94 1.51 0.54
N ILE A 284 18.43 2.73 0.36
CA ILE A 284 18.94 3.56 1.47
C ILE A 284 17.84 3.81 2.50
N MET A 285 16.62 4.17 2.04
CA MET A 285 15.48 4.39 2.93
C MET A 285 15.12 3.14 3.73
N MET A 286 15.08 1.97 3.09
CA MET A 286 14.74 0.71 3.76
C MET A 286 15.82 0.29 4.77
N ILE A 287 17.10 0.46 4.45
CA ILE A 287 18.21 0.16 5.37
C ILE A 287 18.17 1.09 6.58
N ILE A 288 18.00 2.40 6.39
CA ILE A 288 17.87 3.36 7.50
C ILE A 288 16.66 2.98 8.38
N SER A 289 15.54 2.66 7.76
CA SER A 289 14.33 2.23 8.48
C SER A 289 14.57 0.94 9.29
N ALA A 290 15.24 -0.04 8.71
CA ALA A 290 15.59 -1.29 9.37
C ALA A 290 16.50 -1.06 10.60
N ILE A 291 17.51 -0.20 10.46
CA ILE A 291 18.43 0.17 11.57
C ILE A 291 17.64 0.83 12.71
N ILE A 292 16.78 1.80 12.39
CA ILE A 292 15.97 2.49 13.41
C ILE A 292 15.08 1.48 14.17
N LEU A 293 14.43 0.54 13.47
CA LEU A 293 13.58 -0.48 14.12
C LEU A 293 14.39 -1.41 15.03
N ILE A 294 15.60 -1.80 14.66
CA ILE A 294 16.48 -2.62 15.50
C ILE A 294 16.87 -1.86 16.78
N VAL A 295 17.21 -0.57 16.64
CA VAL A 295 17.56 0.28 17.80
C VAL A 295 16.36 0.48 18.72
N LEU A 296 15.15 0.70 18.16
CA LEU A 296 13.93 0.83 18.96
C LEU A 296 13.65 -0.43 19.77
N LYS A 297 13.81 -1.61 19.18
CA LYS A 297 13.58 -2.87 19.91
C LYS A 297 14.54 -3.04 21.09
N LYS A 298 15.80 -2.61 20.96
CA LYS A 298 16.77 -2.65 22.07
C LYS A 298 16.41 -1.73 23.23
N LYS A 299 15.61 -0.70 22.99
CA LYS A 299 15.17 0.25 24.04
C LYS A 299 13.89 -0.21 24.77
N GLU A 300 13.12 -1.13 24.19
CA GLU A 300 11.92 -1.70 24.82
C GLU A 300 12.22 -2.92 25.73
N GLY A 301 13.32 -3.60 25.51
CA GLY A 301 13.74 -4.78 26.30
C GLY A 301 14.79 -4.42 27.30
#